data_5f90be9c41992dd1934af8525b8ed3e3
#
_entry.id   5f90be9c41992dd1934af8525b8ed3e3
#
_cell.length_a   1.000
_cell.length_b   1.000
_cell.length_c   1.000
_cell.angle_alpha   90.00
_cell.angle_beta   90.00
_cell.angle_gamma   90.00
#
_symmetry.space_group_name_H-M   'P 1'
#
loop_
_entity.id
_entity.type
_entity.pdbx_description
1 polymer ?
#
loop_
_entity_poly.entity_id
_entity_poly.type
_entity_poly.pdbx_seq_one_letter_code
_entity_poly.pdbx_strand_id
1 'polypeptide(L)'
;MDISRLIADRAQAVDASGIRRIFQLGAQIENPINLSIGQPDFPVPEPIKRAAIDAIENDQNGYTQTQGIAPLREKLEAWLSTDLGWSFGSAGDPEVLVTTGTSGALFLAFLALMGPGDEAIIPDPYFVMYPHIATMCGGKAIRCDTYPDFRMTAERGEPLFTERTKLVLYNAPSNPAGVVGSVDECRELLELCRRKGVLLISDEIYDEFTFDDFESDTTVGEPKKPRCPSPARFPGAEEDVLVIRGFGKTYGVTGWRMGYAVGPAELIGHIAKFQQYTYVCAPSIAQHGCIAAMDVDMQPTVAKYKQRRDHLVEALRQWTDVAVPGGAFYLFPRAPEGITGTAFVERAIERKLLVIPGGIFSERDTHFRISFAASEDNIARGIEVLGDLFSGI
;
A
#
# COMPACT_ATOMS: atom_id res chain seq x y z
N MET A 1 40.14 -4.06 9.33
CA MET A 1 38.99 -4.26 10.25
C MET A 1 37.95 -5.05 9.48
N ASP A 2 37.44 -6.12 10.06
CA ASP A 2 36.32 -6.87 9.46
C ASP A 2 35.00 -6.22 9.89
N ILE A 3 34.41 -5.44 8.99
CA ILE A 3 33.15 -4.69 9.23
C ILE A 3 31.97 -5.64 9.44
N SER A 4 31.99 -6.85 8.86
CA SER A 4 30.86 -7.80 8.97
C SER A 4 30.52 -8.14 10.42
N ARG A 5 31.52 -8.15 11.31
CA ARG A 5 31.36 -8.43 12.75
C ARG A 5 30.69 -7.31 13.54
N LEU A 6 30.60 -6.10 12.95
CA LEU A 6 29.99 -4.93 13.58
C LEU A 6 28.55 -4.71 13.13
N ILE A 7 28.12 -5.41 12.07
CA ILE A 7 26.76 -5.28 11.51
C ILE A 7 25.81 -6.06 12.41
N ALA A 8 24.76 -5.38 12.88
CA ALA A 8 23.74 -6.00 13.72
C ALA A 8 22.98 -7.12 12.98
N ASP A 9 22.60 -8.18 13.69
CA ASP A 9 21.90 -9.35 13.13
C ASP A 9 20.66 -8.96 12.34
N ARG A 10 19.86 -8.01 12.86
CA ARG A 10 18.69 -7.49 12.14
C ARG A 10 19.00 -6.86 10.78
N ALA A 11 20.19 -6.27 10.61
CA ALA A 11 20.59 -5.69 9.33
C ALA A 11 21.04 -6.77 8.34
N GLN A 12 21.55 -7.90 8.84
CA GLN A 12 21.91 -9.06 8.03
C GLN A 12 20.66 -9.88 7.65
N ALA A 13 19.60 -9.85 8.49
CA ALA A 13 18.36 -10.58 8.28
C ALA A 13 17.37 -9.89 7.30
N VAL A 14 17.67 -8.68 6.84
CA VAL A 14 16.86 -7.93 5.87
C VAL A 14 17.49 -8.01 4.49
N ASP A 15 16.79 -8.62 3.55
CA ASP A 15 17.22 -8.74 2.17
C ASP A 15 17.07 -7.44 1.38
N ALA A 16 17.91 -7.27 0.36
CA ALA A 16 17.72 -6.21 -0.63
C ALA A 16 16.43 -6.46 -1.43
N SER A 17 15.62 -5.41 -1.64
CA SER A 17 14.36 -5.52 -2.34
C SER A 17 14.50 -6.16 -3.73
N GLY A 18 13.88 -7.32 -3.93
CA GLY A 18 13.83 -8.02 -5.22
C GLY A 18 13.21 -7.18 -6.33
N ILE A 19 12.30 -6.25 -6.00
CA ILE A 19 11.74 -5.28 -6.95
C ILE A 19 12.85 -4.40 -7.54
N ARG A 20 13.79 -3.91 -6.72
CA ARG A 20 14.92 -3.10 -7.21
C ARG A 20 15.81 -3.85 -8.20
N ARG A 21 15.99 -5.16 -8.00
CA ARG A 21 16.76 -5.99 -8.93
C ARG A 21 16.14 -5.98 -10.33
N ILE A 22 14.83 -6.11 -10.43
CA ILE A 22 14.12 -6.05 -11.72
C ILE A 22 14.27 -4.65 -12.36
N PHE A 23 14.19 -3.57 -11.57
CA PHE A 23 14.45 -2.21 -12.08
C PHE A 23 15.86 -2.05 -12.65
N GLN A 24 16.87 -2.58 -11.97
CA GLN A 24 18.26 -2.51 -12.44
C GLN A 24 18.46 -3.31 -13.73
N LEU A 25 17.82 -4.48 -13.85
CA LEU A 25 17.82 -5.26 -15.08
C LEU A 25 17.13 -4.51 -16.22
N GLY A 26 15.97 -3.90 -15.94
CA GLY A 26 15.23 -3.11 -16.92
C GLY A 26 16.01 -1.92 -17.47
N ALA A 27 16.84 -1.28 -16.65
CA ALA A 27 17.69 -0.17 -17.07
C ALA A 27 18.79 -0.58 -18.07
N GLN A 28 19.09 -1.88 -18.20
CA GLN A 28 20.08 -2.43 -19.13
C GLN A 28 19.47 -2.93 -20.44
N ILE A 29 18.14 -2.98 -20.53
CA ILE A 29 17.41 -3.49 -21.70
C ILE A 29 16.98 -2.31 -22.57
N GLU A 30 17.32 -2.37 -23.83
CA GLU A 30 16.88 -1.37 -24.82
C GLU A 30 15.38 -1.54 -25.13
N ASN A 31 14.60 -0.47 -24.98
CA ASN A 31 13.15 -0.43 -25.21
C ASN A 31 12.36 -1.55 -24.48
N PRO A 32 12.48 -1.69 -23.15
CA PRO A 32 11.77 -2.72 -22.42
C PRO A 32 10.27 -2.45 -22.40
N ILE A 33 9.48 -3.52 -22.44
CA ILE A 33 8.05 -3.48 -22.13
C ILE A 33 7.94 -3.51 -20.60
N ASN A 34 7.73 -2.37 -19.98
CA ASN A 34 7.82 -2.28 -18.52
C ASN A 34 6.43 -2.31 -17.85
N LEU A 35 6.04 -3.48 -17.35
CA LEU A 35 4.84 -3.72 -16.54
C LEU A 35 5.20 -4.10 -15.09
N SER A 36 6.36 -3.66 -14.59
CA SER A 36 6.84 -3.97 -13.24
C SER A 36 6.67 -2.81 -12.26
N ILE A 37 6.50 -1.58 -12.75
CA ILE A 37 6.61 -0.35 -11.96
C ILE A 37 5.41 -0.16 -11.05
N GLY A 38 5.66 -0.02 -9.75
CA GLY A 38 4.65 0.32 -8.74
C GLY A 38 4.46 1.84 -8.56
N GLN A 39 4.45 2.59 -9.67
CA GLN A 39 4.29 4.05 -9.68
C GLN A 39 3.29 4.45 -10.76
N PRO A 40 2.37 5.40 -10.47
CA PRO A 40 1.49 5.96 -11.48
C PRO A 40 2.24 6.55 -12.68
N ASP A 41 1.67 6.43 -13.88
CA ASP A 41 2.28 6.85 -15.14
C ASP A 41 1.77 8.21 -15.65
N PHE A 42 0.85 8.84 -14.91
CA PHE A 42 0.31 10.15 -15.27
C PHE A 42 1.12 11.30 -14.64
N PRO A 43 1.12 12.48 -15.27
CA PRO A 43 1.78 13.66 -14.71
C PRO A 43 1.05 14.17 -13.46
N VAL A 44 1.80 14.74 -12.52
CA VAL A 44 1.23 15.39 -11.35
C VAL A 44 0.27 16.51 -11.79
N PRO A 45 -0.96 16.58 -11.26
CA PRO A 45 -1.92 17.64 -11.58
C PRO A 45 -1.35 19.04 -11.33
N GLU A 46 -1.67 19.98 -12.23
CA GLU A 46 -1.08 21.32 -12.22
C GLU A 46 -1.32 22.12 -10.92
N PRO A 47 -2.52 22.06 -10.30
CA PRO A 47 -2.74 22.77 -9.02
C PRO A 47 -1.78 22.32 -7.91
N ILE A 48 -1.44 21.02 -7.88
CA ILE A 48 -0.53 20.44 -6.90
C ILE A 48 0.90 20.96 -7.10
N LYS A 49 1.37 20.98 -8.35
CA LYS A 49 2.68 21.53 -8.70
C LYS A 49 2.76 23.01 -8.36
N ARG A 50 1.72 23.78 -8.73
CA ARG A 50 1.70 25.22 -8.48
C ARG A 50 1.78 25.54 -6.99
N ALA A 51 1.01 24.87 -6.15
CA ALA A 51 1.05 25.07 -4.70
C ALA A 51 2.43 24.77 -4.09
N ALA A 52 3.13 23.75 -4.59
CA ALA A 52 4.48 23.43 -4.15
C ALA A 52 5.50 24.49 -4.63
N ILE A 53 5.38 24.99 -5.85
CA ILE A 53 6.21 26.07 -6.39
C ILE A 53 5.98 27.36 -5.59
N ASP A 54 4.74 27.72 -5.33
CA ASP A 54 4.38 28.89 -4.54
C ASP A 54 4.97 28.82 -3.12
N ALA A 55 5.00 27.62 -2.51
CA ALA A 55 5.64 27.42 -1.21
C ALA A 55 7.15 27.68 -1.27
N ILE A 56 7.83 27.27 -2.35
CA ILE A 56 9.25 27.57 -2.56
C ILE A 56 9.47 29.08 -2.75
N GLU A 57 8.67 29.73 -3.62
CA GLU A 57 8.77 31.16 -3.93
C GLU A 57 8.48 32.03 -2.72
N ASN A 58 7.68 31.57 -1.75
CA ASN A 58 7.36 32.26 -0.50
C ASN A 58 8.22 31.79 0.69
N ASP A 59 9.37 31.18 0.45
CA ASP A 59 10.35 30.77 1.47
C ASP A 59 9.80 29.85 2.57
N GLN A 60 8.79 29.01 2.26
CA GLN A 60 8.23 28.06 3.21
C GLN A 60 9.08 26.78 3.32
N ASN A 61 10.39 26.97 3.50
CA ASN A 61 11.41 25.92 3.45
C ASN A 61 11.83 25.40 4.84
N GLY A 62 11.34 26.02 5.93
CA GLY A 62 11.75 25.69 7.30
C GLY A 62 11.18 24.38 7.81
N TYR A 63 11.68 23.92 8.96
CA TYR A 63 11.05 22.82 9.68
C TYR A 63 9.60 23.15 10.02
N THR A 64 8.73 22.18 9.84
CA THR A 64 7.33 22.27 10.32
C THR A 64 7.19 21.61 11.68
N GLN A 65 6.01 21.72 12.26
CA GLN A 65 5.63 20.84 13.39
C GLN A 65 5.77 19.38 12.96
N THR A 66 6.18 18.53 13.90
CA THR A 66 6.35 17.09 13.65
C THR A 66 5.06 16.45 13.12
N GLN A 67 3.92 16.88 13.65
CA GLN A 67 2.60 16.39 13.25
C GLN A 67 2.16 16.85 11.84
N GLY A 68 2.86 17.81 11.24
CA GLY A 68 2.51 18.45 9.99
C GLY A 68 1.96 19.88 10.18
N ILE A 69 1.89 20.63 9.08
CA ILE A 69 1.34 22.00 9.13
C ILE A 69 -0.15 21.99 9.44
N ALA A 70 -0.61 22.95 10.24
CA ALA A 70 -1.99 23.02 10.70
C ALA A 70 -3.01 23.00 9.54
N PRO A 71 -2.85 23.81 8.44
CA PRO A 71 -3.81 23.79 7.35
C PRO A 71 -3.99 22.42 6.67
N LEU A 72 -2.93 21.61 6.58
CA LEU A 72 -3.04 20.27 6.02
C LEU A 72 -3.75 19.32 6.99
N ARG A 73 -3.42 19.37 8.29
CA ARG A 73 -4.07 18.55 9.30
C ARG A 73 -5.55 18.83 9.41
N GLU A 74 -5.94 20.11 9.51
CA GLU A 74 -7.34 20.55 9.57
C GLU A 74 -8.15 20.07 8.34
N LYS A 75 -7.54 20.13 7.16
CA LYS A 75 -8.20 19.63 5.93
C LYS A 75 -8.34 18.12 5.93
N LEU A 76 -7.33 17.39 6.41
CA LEU A 76 -7.38 15.93 6.59
C LEU A 76 -8.46 15.54 7.62
N GLU A 77 -8.51 16.20 8.77
CA GLU A 77 -9.51 15.95 9.81
C GLU A 77 -10.94 16.15 9.29
N ALA A 78 -11.18 17.27 8.58
CA ALA A 78 -12.49 17.55 7.96
C ALA A 78 -12.88 16.47 6.93
N TRP A 79 -11.93 16.02 6.12
CA TRP A 79 -12.18 14.96 5.15
C TRP A 79 -12.41 13.60 5.82
N LEU A 80 -11.58 13.23 6.80
CA LEU A 80 -11.71 11.99 7.56
C LEU A 80 -13.02 11.93 8.36
N SER A 81 -13.48 13.06 8.91
CA SER A 81 -14.80 13.12 9.56
C SER A 81 -15.94 12.75 8.59
N THR A 82 -15.83 13.15 7.33
CA THR A 82 -16.82 12.79 6.30
C THR A 82 -16.64 11.36 5.81
N ASP A 83 -15.40 10.89 5.68
CA ASP A 83 -15.10 9.57 5.11
C ASP A 83 -15.20 8.43 6.14
N LEU A 84 -14.70 8.62 7.36
CA LEU A 84 -14.68 7.60 8.41
C LEU A 84 -15.79 7.80 9.46
N GLY A 85 -16.41 8.98 9.51
CA GLY A 85 -17.38 9.32 10.55
C GLY A 85 -16.74 9.67 11.92
N TRP A 86 -15.42 9.85 11.96
CA TRP A 86 -14.68 10.14 13.19
C TRP A 86 -14.80 11.61 13.61
N SER A 87 -14.75 11.87 14.91
CA SER A 87 -14.69 13.23 15.49
C SER A 87 -13.25 13.58 15.82
N PHE A 88 -12.90 14.86 15.70
CA PHE A 88 -11.56 15.38 15.99
C PHE A 88 -11.65 16.65 16.83
N GLY A 89 -10.61 16.93 17.62
CA GLY A 89 -10.42 18.22 18.31
C GLY A 89 -10.77 18.24 19.80
N SER A 90 -11.28 17.13 20.37
CA SER A 90 -11.50 16.99 21.81
C SER A 90 -10.45 16.08 22.45
N ALA A 91 -10.31 16.17 23.77
CA ALA A 91 -9.40 15.27 24.50
C ALA A 91 -9.87 13.82 24.41
N GLY A 92 -9.01 12.96 23.90
CA GLY A 92 -9.29 11.52 23.69
C GLY A 92 -9.76 11.19 22.28
N ASP A 93 -10.08 12.18 21.45
CA ASP A 93 -10.37 11.95 20.03
C ASP A 93 -9.12 11.40 19.30
N PRO A 94 -9.31 10.69 18.15
CA PRO A 94 -8.20 10.28 17.32
C PRO A 94 -7.40 11.49 16.79
N GLU A 95 -6.13 11.26 16.50
CA GLU A 95 -5.24 12.30 15.99
C GLU A 95 -4.70 11.96 14.60
N VAL A 96 -4.38 12.99 13.83
CA VAL A 96 -3.74 12.90 12.51
C VAL A 96 -2.26 13.25 12.61
N LEU A 97 -1.41 12.41 12.05
CA LEU A 97 0.02 12.63 11.90
C LEU A 97 0.41 12.59 10.42
N VAL A 98 0.90 13.69 9.89
CA VAL A 98 1.48 13.74 8.54
C VAL A 98 2.87 13.10 8.59
N THR A 99 3.13 12.14 7.69
CA THR A 99 4.31 11.28 7.74
C THR A 99 5.13 11.33 6.44
N THR A 100 6.38 10.85 6.52
CA THR A 100 7.27 10.72 5.36
C THR A 100 6.85 9.52 4.50
N GLY A 101 5.68 9.65 3.84
CA GLY A 101 4.99 8.60 3.12
C GLY A 101 4.40 7.55 4.04
N THR A 102 3.57 6.66 3.49
CA THR A 102 3.00 5.52 4.24
C THR A 102 4.07 4.57 4.78
N SER A 103 5.20 4.46 4.08
CA SER A 103 6.34 3.66 4.56
C SER A 103 6.90 4.19 5.87
N GLY A 104 6.98 5.52 6.03
CA GLY A 104 7.36 6.15 7.29
C GLY A 104 6.35 5.86 8.39
N ALA A 105 5.04 6.01 8.11
CA ALA A 105 3.97 5.69 9.04
C ALA A 105 4.03 4.24 9.52
N LEU A 106 4.12 3.29 8.58
CA LEU A 106 4.22 1.85 8.87
C LEU A 106 5.43 1.53 9.75
N PHE A 107 6.62 2.01 9.36
CA PHE A 107 7.84 1.75 10.12
C PHE A 107 7.74 2.28 11.55
N LEU A 108 7.27 3.51 11.72
CA LEU A 108 7.14 4.12 13.04
C LEU A 108 6.03 3.47 13.89
N ALA A 109 4.93 3.01 13.26
CA ALA A 109 3.89 2.26 13.95
C ALA A 109 4.42 0.92 14.47
N PHE A 110 5.12 0.15 13.62
CA PHE A 110 5.75 -1.10 14.05
C PHE A 110 6.78 -0.86 15.15
N LEU A 111 7.58 0.20 15.05
CA LEU A 111 8.55 0.55 16.08
C LEU A 111 7.90 0.93 17.40
N ALA A 112 6.69 1.52 17.38
CA ALA A 112 5.93 1.87 18.57
C ALA A 112 5.24 0.66 19.22
N LEU A 113 4.86 -0.34 18.43
CA LEU A 113 4.01 -1.46 18.87
C LEU A 113 4.77 -2.74 19.14
N MET A 114 5.93 -2.94 18.51
CA MET A 114 6.65 -4.22 18.53
C MET A 114 7.98 -4.13 19.21
N GLY A 115 8.27 -5.16 20.01
CA GLY A 115 9.57 -5.42 20.60
C GLY A 115 10.07 -6.83 20.28
N PRO A 116 11.18 -7.25 20.91
CA PRO A 116 11.76 -8.57 20.69
C PRO A 116 10.77 -9.70 21.00
N GLY A 117 10.48 -10.52 19.98
CA GLY A 117 9.61 -11.68 20.09
C GLY A 117 8.12 -11.41 19.87
N ASP A 118 7.71 -10.16 19.73
CA ASP A 118 6.32 -9.80 19.36
C ASP A 118 6.00 -10.23 17.93
N GLU A 119 4.72 -10.41 17.66
CA GLU A 119 4.22 -10.93 16.38
C GLU A 119 3.25 -9.94 15.71
N ALA A 120 3.40 -9.80 14.40
CA ALA A 120 2.47 -9.10 13.52
C ALA A 120 1.87 -10.08 12.52
N ILE A 121 0.54 -10.20 12.47
CA ILE A 121 -0.14 -10.99 11.44
C ILE A 121 -0.25 -10.13 10.18
N ILE A 122 0.28 -10.63 9.06
CA ILE A 122 0.26 -9.95 7.75
C ILE A 122 -0.36 -10.86 6.69
N PRO A 123 -0.98 -10.35 5.61
CA PRO A 123 -1.45 -11.19 4.52
C PRO A 123 -0.27 -11.87 3.79
N ASP A 124 -0.49 -13.01 3.15
CA ASP A 124 0.37 -13.62 2.15
C ASP A 124 -0.51 -13.91 0.90
N PRO A 125 -0.29 -13.24 -0.23
CA PRO A 125 0.83 -12.34 -0.56
C PRO A 125 0.77 -10.97 0.14
N TYR A 126 1.96 -10.38 0.32
CA TYR A 126 2.18 -9.14 1.08
C TYR A 126 2.93 -8.09 0.26
N PHE A 127 2.82 -6.81 0.66
CA PHE A 127 3.79 -5.82 0.21
C PHE A 127 5.15 -6.08 0.87
N VAL A 128 6.20 -6.07 0.06
CA VAL A 128 7.56 -6.51 0.45
C VAL A 128 8.12 -5.87 1.72
N MET A 129 7.61 -4.73 2.12
CA MET A 129 8.06 -4.02 3.31
C MET A 129 7.62 -4.70 4.62
N TYR A 130 6.44 -5.31 4.67
CA TYR A 130 5.81 -5.74 5.92
C TYR A 130 6.65 -6.74 6.74
N PRO A 131 7.15 -7.86 6.18
CA PRO A 131 7.97 -8.78 6.96
C PRO A 131 9.31 -8.15 7.39
N HIS A 132 9.87 -7.28 6.54
CA HIS A 132 11.14 -6.64 6.85
C HIS A 132 11.04 -5.62 8.00
N ILE A 133 9.96 -4.82 8.05
CA ILE A 133 9.79 -3.89 9.19
C ILE A 133 9.55 -4.63 10.51
N ALA A 134 8.82 -5.75 10.52
CA ALA A 134 8.70 -6.59 11.70
C ALA A 134 10.08 -7.07 12.20
N THR A 135 10.92 -7.58 11.28
CA THR A 135 12.30 -7.98 11.57
C THR A 135 13.17 -6.82 12.07
N MET A 136 13.08 -5.63 11.44
CA MET A 136 13.83 -4.44 11.86
C MET A 136 13.46 -4.00 13.29
N CYS A 137 12.21 -4.20 13.70
CA CYS A 137 11.71 -3.90 15.04
C CYS A 137 11.99 -5.04 16.05
N GLY A 138 12.61 -6.14 15.64
CA GLY A 138 12.94 -7.29 16.49
C GLY A 138 11.80 -8.29 16.69
N GLY A 139 10.67 -8.09 16.02
CA GLY A 139 9.52 -8.98 16.02
C GLY A 139 9.51 -9.97 14.86
N LYS A 140 8.37 -10.63 14.69
CA LYS A 140 8.13 -11.62 13.63
C LYS A 140 6.87 -11.28 12.85
N ALA A 141 6.92 -11.47 11.53
CA ALA A 141 5.73 -11.48 10.68
C ALA A 141 5.16 -12.91 10.61
N ILE A 142 3.92 -13.06 11.04
CA ILE A 142 3.13 -14.29 10.91
C ILE A 142 2.25 -14.14 9.68
N ARG A 143 2.40 -15.01 8.71
CA ARG A 143 1.75 -14.89 7.40
C ARG A 143 0.38 -15.55 7.41
N CYS A 144 -0.64 -14.80 7.05
CA CYS A 144 -2.00 -15.29 6.81
C CYS A 144 -2.12 -15.71 5.36
N ASP A 145 -2.24 -17.01 5.09
CA ASP A 145 -2.47 -17.53 3.75
C ASP A 145 -3.81 -17.06 3.20
N THR A 146 -3.78 -16.21 2.17
CA THR A 146 -4.98 -15.63 1.56
C THR A 146 -5.29 -16.20 0.18
N TYR A 147 -4.57 -17.24 -0.25
CA TYR A 147 -4.85 -17.90 -1.53
C TYR A 147 -6.18 -18.67 -1.50
N PRO A 148 -6.89 -18.83 -2.63
CA PRO A 148 -6.51 -18.35 -3.97
C PRO A 148 -7.05 -16.96 -4.32
N ASP A 149 -7.90 -16.34 -3.49
CA ASP A 149 -8.62 -15.10 -3.77
C ASP A 149 -7.93 -13.84 -3.20
N PHE A 150 -6.84 -14.04 -2.45
CA PHE A 150 -5.99 -13.00 -1.85
C PHE A 150 -6.70 -12.09 -0.84
N ARG A 151 -7.80 -12.57 -0.24
CA ARG A 151 -8.60 -11.83 0.73
C ARG A 151 -8.22 -12.25 2.16
N MET A 152 -7.84 -11.28 2.97
CA MET A 152 -7.57 -11.52 4.39
C MET A 152 -8.86 -11.45 5.19
N THR A 153 -9.37 -12.59 5.61
CA THR A 153 -10.61 -12.71 6.39
C THR A 153 -10.33 -13.04 7.86
N ALA A 154 -11.34 -12.80 8.73
CA ALA A 154 -11.26 -13.18 10.13
C ALA A 154 -11.04 -14.70 10.31
N GLU A 155 -11.72 -15.54 9.52
CA GLU A 155 -11.60 -16.99 9.54
C GLU A 155 -10.15 -17.45 9.29
N ARG A 156 -9.48 -16.87 8.29
CA ARG A 156 -8.08 -17.20 7.96
C ARG A 156 -7.10 -16.68 8.99
N GLY A 157 -7.40 -15.52 9.58
CA GLY A 157 -6.53 -14.88 10.57
C GLY A 157 -6.62 -15.49 11.97
N GLU A 158 -7.81 -15.92 12.42
CA GLU A 158 -8.05 -16.32 13.81
C GLU A 158 -7.12 -17.41 14.35
N PRO A 159 -6.77 -18.48 13.60
CA PRO A 159 -5.86 -19.52 14.08
C PRO A 159 -4.41 -19.05 14.32
N LEU A 160 -4.03 -17.87 13.82
CA LEU A 160 -2.66 -17.36 13.85
C LEU A 160 -2.36 -16.53 15.11
N PHE A 161 -3.38 -16.16 15.88
CA PHE A 161 -3.20 -15.34 17.08
C PHE A 161 -2.53 -16.14 18.20
N THR A 162 -1.53 -15.51 18.82
CA THR A 162 -0.86 -15.97 20.03
C THR A 162 -0.88 -14.86 21.08
N GLU A 163 -0.39 -15.15 22.30
CA GLU A 163 -0.21 -14.12 23.35
C GLU A 163 0.82 -13.04 22.97
N ARG A 164 1.63 -13.28 21.93
CA ARG A 164 2.64 -12.35 21.41
C ARG A 164 2.13 -11.48 20.27
N THR A 165 0.96 -11.76 19.73
CA THR A 165 0.39 -10.96 18.65
C THR A 165 0.06 -9.56 19.13
N LYS A 166 0.64 -8.53 18.52
CA LYS A 166 0.43 -7.11 18.83
C LYS A 166 -0.45 -6.40 17.84
N LEU A 167 -0.34 -6.79 16.58
CA LEU A 167 -1.08 -6.14 15.50
C LEU A 167 -1.46 -7.12 14.40
N VAL A 168 -2.53 -6.78 13.71
CA VAL A 168 -2.90 -7.33 12.41
C VAL A 168 -2.73 -6.23 11.38
N LEU A 169 -2.08 -6.52 10.26
CA LEU A 169 -1.96 -5.58 9.15
C LEU A 169 -2.88 -6.01 8.02
N TYR A 170 -3.84 -5.16 7.69
CA TYR A 170 -4.74 -5.29 6.56
C TYR A 170 -4.33 -4.31 5.47
N ASN A 171 -4.35 -4.72 4.19
CA ASN A 171 -4.02 -3.87 3.05
C ASN A 171 -5.09 -3.98 1.97
N ALA A 172 -5.83 -2.89 1.74
CA ALA A 172 -6.87 -2.83 0.72
C ALA A 172 -7.02 -1.41 0.12
N PRO A 173 -7.11 -1.30 -1.19
CA PRO A 173 -6.80 -2.31 -2.20
C PRO A 173 -5.37 -2.82 -2.09
N SER A 174 -5.15 -4.13 -2.30
CA SER A 174 -3.90 -4.78 -1.92
C SER A 174 -2.78 -4.64 -2.97
N ASN A 175 -1.55 -4.71 -2.51
CA ASN A 175 -0.37 -4.95 -3.33
C ASN A 175 0.25 -6.29 -2.86
N PRO A 176 0.31 -7.34 -3.72
CA PRO A 176 0.40 -7.27 -5.19
C PRO A 176 -0.89 -7.55 -5.99
N ALA A 177 -2.01 -7.90 -5.38
CA ALA A 177 -3.14 -8.51 -6.10
C ALA A 177 -4.25 -7.53 -6.52
N GLY A 178 -4.29 -6.32 -5.95
CA GLY A 178 -5.32 -5.32 -6.23
C GLY A 178 -6.71 -5.67 -5.65
N VAL A 179 -6.81 -6.75 -4.88
CA VAL A 179 -8.10 -7.19 -4.32
C VAL A 179 -8.55 -6.27 -3.19
N VAL A 180 -9.87 -6.20 -3.02
CA VAL A 180 -10.55 -5.53 -1.91
C VAL A 180 -11.40 -6.55 -1.16
N GLY A 181 -11.51 -6.41 0.15
CA GLY A 181 -12.45 -7.18 0.96
C GLY A 181 -13.88 -6.65 0.82
N SER A 182 -14.87 -7.41 1.28
CA SER A 182 -16.23 -6.91 1.42
C SER A 182 -16.38 -6.07 2.70
N VAL A 183 -17.48 -5.31 2.81
CA VAL A 183 -17.82 -4.57 4.03
C VAL A 183 -17.95 -5.52 5.22
N ASP A 184 -18.55 -6.68 5.03
CA ASP A 184 -18.72 -7.69 6.08
C ASP A 184 -17.36 -8.27 6.53
N GLU A 185 -16.46 -8.58 5.62
CA GLU A 185 -15.11 -9.07 5.98
C GLU A 185 -14.30 -8.03 6.77
N CYS A 186 -14.41 -6.74 6.41
CA CYS A 186 -13.78 -5.66 7.18
C CYS A 186 -14.34 -5.60 8.61
N ARG A 187 -15.67 -5.75 8.78
CA ARG A 187 -16.32 -5.79 10.10
C ARG A 187 -15.85 -6.98 10.92
N GLU A 188 -15.89 -8.17 10.34
CA GLU A 188 -15.51 -9.41 11.04
C GLU A 188 -14.04 -9.40 11.48
N LEU A 189 -13.15 -8.86 10.63
CA LEU A 189 -11.73 -8.73 10.96
C LEU A 189 -11.51 -7.75 12.12
N LEU A 190 -12.20 -6.60 12.12
CA LEU A 190 -12.16 -5.64 13.22
C LEU A 190 -12.67 -6.26 14.52
N GLU A 191 -13.82 -6.94 14.48
CA GLU A 191 -14.39 -7.60 15.65
C GLU A 191 -13.48 -8.73 16.18
N LEU A 192 -12.80 -9.46 15.31
CA LEU A 192 -11.78 -10.43 15.71
C LEU A 192 -10.64 -9.75 16.46
N CYS A 193 -10.08 -8.66 15.92
CA CYS A 193 -9.00 -7.91 16.56
C CYS A 193 -9.43 -7.39 17.95
N ARG A 194 -10.65 -6.87 18.07
CA ARG A 194 -11.25 -6.44 19.34
C ARG A 194 -11.33 -7.57 20.36
N ARG A 195 -11.88 -8.71 19.96
CA ARG A 195 -11.95 -9.91 20.85
C ARG A 195 -10.58 -10.39 21.34
N LYS A 196 -9.56 -10.23 20.49
CA LYS A 196 -8.18 -10.64 20.83
C LYS A 196 -7.38 -9.54 21.54
N GLY A 197 -7.90 -8.31 21.65
CA GLY A 197 -7.18 -7.18 22.23
C GLY A 197 -5.95 -6.76 21.45
N VAL A 198 -6.03 -6.79 20.12
CA VAL A 198 -4.92 -6.55 19.17
C VAL A 198 -5.29 -5.40 18.24
N LEU A 199 -4.35 -4.50 17.97
CA LEU A 199 -4.56 -3.37 17.07
C LEU A 199 -4.67 -3.82 15.60
N LEU A 200 -5.60 -3.23 14.86
CA LEU A 200 -5.70 -3.38 13.42
C LEU A 200 -5.05 -2.19 12.71
N ILE A 201 -3.98 -2.44 11.94
CA ILE A 201 -3.40 -1.43 11.02
C ILE A 201 -4.03 -1.64 9.64
N SER A 202 -4.69 -0.60 9.11
CA SER A 202 -5.26 -0.59 7.77
C SER A 202 -4.38 0.25 6.85
N ASP A 203 -3.59 -0.43 5.99
CA ASP A 203 -2.80 0.24 4.93
C ASP A 203 -3.68 0.44 3.70
N GLU A 204 -4.15 1.67 3.54
CA GLU A 204 -5.11 2.09 2.52
C GLU A 204 -4.49 3.05 1.50
N ILE A 205 -3.20 2.86 1.17
CA ILE A 205 -2.48 3.74 0.22
C ILE A 205 -3.13 3.82 -1.17
N TYR A 206 -3.99 2.87 -1.52
CA TYR A 206 -4.70 2.80 -2.80
C TYR A 206 -6.20 3.06 -2.67
N ASP A 207 -6.69 3.59 -1.56
CA ASP A 207 -8.13 3.81 -1.27
C ASP A 207 -8.86 4.59 -2.39
N GLU A 208 -8.22 5.63 -2.91
CA GLU A 208 -8.75 6.44 -4.02
C GLU A 208 -8.71 5.73 -5.39
N PHE A 209 -7.98 4.63 -5.54
CA PHE A 209 -7.97 3.75 -6.71
C PHE A 209 -8.92 2.56 -6.50
N THR A 210 -10.17 2.80 -6.16
CA THR A 210 -11.23 1.80 -6.07
C THR A 210 -12.12 1.91 -7.30
N PHE A 211 -12.41 0.78 -7.94
CA PHE A 211 -13.18 0.74 -9.18
C PHE A 211 -14.68 0.63 -8.89
N ASP A 212 -15.52 1.15 -9.81
CA ASP A 212 -16.98 1.28 -9.65
C ASP A 212 -17.78 -0.01 -9.87
N ASP A 213 -17.13 -1.08 -10.28
CA ASP A 213 -17.71 -2.41 -10.48
C ASP A 213 -17.53 -3.35 -9.26
N PHE A 214 -17.07 -2.81 -8.12
CA PHE A 214 -17.01 -3.50 -6.84
C PHE A 214 -17.93 -2.85 -5.82
N GLU A 215 -18.24 -3.59 -4.74
CA GLU A 215 -19.02 -3.09 -3.63
C GLU A 215 -18.43 -1.78 -3.10
N SER A 216 -19.21 -0.72 -3.10
CA SER A 216 -18.80 0.55 -2.51
C SER A 216 -19.24 0.60 -1.04
N ASP A 217 -18.33 1.00 -0.15
CA ASP A 217 -18.61 1.10 1.26
C ASP A 217 -19.58 2.25 1.58
N THR A 218 -20.75 1.91 2.06
CA THR A 218 -21.81 2.84 2.45
C THR A 218 -22.01 2.91 3.98
N THR A 219 -21.10 2.33 4.77
CA THR A 219 -21.19 2.29 6.25
C THR A 219 -21.30 3.69 6.85
N VAL A 220 -20.59 4.67 6.26
CA VAL A 220 -20.64 6.08 6.64
C VAL A 220 -21.28 6.88 5.50
N GLY A 221 -22.60 6.80 5.37
CA GLY A 221 -23.37 7.54 4.35
C GLY A 221 -23.07 7.16 2.91
N GLU A 222 -23.82 7.73 1.98
CA GLU A 222 -23.65 7.48 0.55
C GLU A 222 -22.41 8.21 -0.01
N PRO A 223 -21.42 7.49 -0.57
CA PRO A 223 -20.24 8.12 -1.13
C PRO A 223 -20.53 8.75 -2.50
N LYS A 224 -19.86 9.86 -2.80
CA LYS A 224 -19.94 10.51 -4.12
C LYS A 224 -19.12 9.82 -5.21
N LYS A 225 -18.25 8.91 -4.83
CA LYS A 225 -17.34 8.13 -5.70
C LYS A 225 -17.20 6.72 -5.13
N PRO A 226 -16.72 5.73 -5.90
CA PRO A 226 -16.43 4.40 -5.38
C PRO A 226 -15.53 4.49 -4.14
N ARG A 227 -15.88 3.77 -3.09
CA ARG A 227 -15.18 3.80 -1.80
C ARG A 227 -14.79 2.38 -1.42
N CYS A 228 -13.48 2.16 -1.22
CA CYS A 228 -12.98 0.87 -0.75
C CYS A 228 -13.55 0.53 0.62
N PRO A 229 -14.04 -0.69 0.85
CA PRO A 229 -14.40 -1.15 2.18
C PRO A 229 -13.22 -0.99 3.16
N SER A 230 -13.52 -0.45 4.35
CA SER A 230 -12.50 -0.16 5.37
C SER A 230 -12.99 -0.57 6.75
N PRO A 231 -12.14 -1.27 7.55
CA PRO A 231 -12.47 -1.58 8.95
C PRO A 231 -12.60 -0.32 9.82
N ALA A 232 -12.09 0.82 9.37
CA ALA A 232 -12.14 2.08 10.11
C ALA A 232 -13.49 2.78 10.10
N ARG A 233 -14.47 2.32 9.30
CA ARG A 233 -15.80 2.99 9.20
C ARG A 233 -16.85 2.42 10.15
N PHE A 234 -16.51 1.43 10.97
CA PHE A 234 -17.43 0.87 11.94
C PHE A 234 -17.40 1.66 13.26
N PRO A 235 -18.52 1.72 13.99
CA PRO A 235 -18.56 2.46 15.25
C PRO A 235 -17.47 2.04 16.24
N GLY A 236 -16.79 3.02 16.85
CA GLY A 236 -15.70 2.80 17.80
C GLY A 236 -14.38 2.38 17.17
N ALA A 237 -14.26 2.33 15.84
CA ALA A 237 -13.04 1.92 15.15
C ALA A 237 -11.86 2.88 15.42
N GLU A 238 -12.14 4.13 15.75
CA GLU A 238 -11.16 5.14 16.15
C GLU A 238 -10.29 4.74 17.35
N GLU A 239 -10.77 3.80 18.17
CA GLU A 239 -10.04 3.27 19.34
C GLU A 239 -9.15 2.05 19.00
N ASP A 240 -9.46 1.33 17.91
CA ASP A 240 -8.90 0.01 17.61
C ASP A 240 -8.16 -0.08 16.27
N VAL A 241 -8.29 0.96 15.43
CA VAL A 241 -7.71 0.98 14.08
C VAL A 241 -6.72 2.11 13.92
N LEU A 242 -5.54 1.78 13.37
CA LEU A 242 -4.61 2.75 12.81
C LEU A 242 -4.75 2.75 11.29
N VAL A 243 -5.33 3.79 10.72
CA VAL A 243 -5.42 3.96 9.28
C VAL A 243 -4.18 4.65 8.74
N ILE A 244 -3.61 4.12 7.67
CA ILE A 244 -2.44 4.69 6.99
C ILE A 244 -2.81 4.94 5.53
N ARG A 245 -2.77 6.20 5.10
CA ARG A 245 -3.08 6.65 3.74
C ARG A 245 -2.00 7.59 3.21
N GLY A 246 -2.04 7.94 1.94
CA GLY A 246 -1.04 8.82 1.38
C GLY A 246 -1.35 9.38 0.00
N PHE A 247 -0.61 10.41 -0.35
CA PHE A 247 -0.81 11.19 -1.57
C PHE A 247 -0.06 10.60 -2.78
N GLY A 248 0.97 9.78 -2.52
CA GLY A 248 1.92 9.37 -3.54
C GLY A 248 1.30 8.63 -4.72
N LYS A 249 0.35 7.73 -4.47
CA LYS A 249 -0.29 6.91 -5.49
C LYS A 249 -1.43 7.65 -6.17
N THR A 250 -2.31 8.23 -5.39
CA THR A 250 -3.49 8.94 -5.88
C THR A 250 -3.13 10.09 -6.81
N TYR A 251 -2.12 10.88 -6.47
CA TYR A 251 -1.79 12.12 -7.20
C TYR A 251 -0.48 12.05 -8.00
N GLY A 252 0.15 10.88 -8.12
CA GLY A 252 1.39 10.71 -8.88
C GLY A 252 2.63 11.34 -8.24
N VAL A 253 2.58 11.68 -6.94
CA VAL A 253 3.67 12.36 -6.21
C VAL A 253 4.50 11.39 -5.36
N THR A 254 4.81 10.22 -5.88
CA THR A 254 5.52 9.16 -5.13
C THR A 254 6.87 9.62 -4.58
N GLY A 255 7.59 10.48 -5.32
CA GLY A 255 8.88 11.05 -4.93
C GLY A 255 8.79 12.12 -3.84
N TRP A 256 7.60 12.69 -3.58
CA TRP A 256 7.42 13.71 -2.55
C TRP A 256 7.40 13.15 -1.13
N ARG A 257 7.22 11.84 -1.00
CA ARG A 257 7.22 11.14 0.28
C ARG A 257 6.18 11.68 1.27
N MET A 258 4.93 11.82 0.83
CA MET A 258 3.82 12.33 1.63
C MET A 258 2.80 11.25 1.94
N GLY A 259 2.50 11.09 3.22
CA GLY A 259 1.46 10.22 3.75
C GLY A 259 0.95 10.73 5.09
N TYR A 260 0.04 10.01 5.68
CA TYR A 260 -0.46 10.30 7.03
C TYR A 260 -0.96 9.03 7.70
N ALA A 261 -0.96 9.06 9.03
CA ALA A 261 -1.59 8.08 9.89
C ALA A 261 -2.69 8.77 10.71
N VAL A 262 -3.78 8.07 10.98
CA VAL A 262 -4.84 8.53 11.88
C VAL A 262 -5.32 7.36 12.74
N GLY A 263 -5.53 7.60 14.03
CA GLY A 263 -5.92 6.56 14.98
C GLY A 263 -5.87 7.04 16.42
N PRO A 264 -5.84 6.11 17.39
CA PRO A 264 -5.85 6.44 18.80
C PRO A 264 -4.77 7.48 19.17
N ALA A 265 -5.16 8.57 19.86
CA ALA A 265 -4.28 9.70 20.19
C ALA A 265 -3.00 9.27 20.90
N GLU A 266 -3.10 8.33 21.85
CA GLU A 266 -1.95 7.80 22.59
C GLU A 266 -0.93 7.16 21.65
N LEU A 267 -1.38 6.32 20.72
CA LEU A 267 -0.52 5.68 19.73
C LEU A 267 0.11 6.71 18.78
N ILE A 268 -0.69 7.62 18.25
CA ILE A 268 -0.21 8.70 17.39
C ILE A 268 0.85 9.55 18.11
N GLY A 269 0.65 9.84 19.40
CA GLY A 269 1.64 10.53 20.22
C GLY A 269 2.97 9.78 20.31
N HIS A 270 2.96 8.46 20.43
CA HIS A 270 4.18 7.64 20.42
C HIS A 270 4.85 7.60 19.04
N ILE A 271 4.07 7.44 17.96
CA ILE A 271 4.58 7.49 16.60
C ILE A 271 5.22 8.86 16.31
N ALA A 272 4.58 9.96 16.73
CA ALA A 272 5.11 11.31 16.57
C ALA A 272 6.43 11.52 17.31
N LYS A 273 6.61 10.96 18.52
CA LYS A 273 7.90 10.99 19.21
C LYS A 273 9.01 10.32 18.40
N PHE A 274 8.75 9.15 17.80
CA PHE A 274 9.73 8.49 16.93
C PHE A 274 9.97 9.27 15.65
N GLN A 275 8.93 9.88 15.06
CA GLN A 275 9.12 10.76 13.90
C GLN A 275 10.04 11.94 14.21
N GLN A 276 9.90 12.55 15.40
CA GLN A 276 10.74 13.65 15.81
C GLN A 276 12.25 13.30 15.83
N TYR A 277 12.58 12.07 16.25
CA TYR A 277 13.98 11.62 16.33
C TYR A 277 14.51 10.92 15.07
N THR A 278 13.67 10.70 14.07
CA THR A 278 14.07 10.06 12.80
C THR A 278 14.01 11.05 11.64
N TYR A 279 12.83 11.50 11.28
CA TYR A 279 12.58 12.36 10.12
C TYR A 279 12.37 13.84 10.49
N VAL A 280 12.21 14.16 11.76
CA VAL A 280 11.87 15.48 12.34
C VAL A 280 10.43 15.88 11.95
N CYS A 281 10.16 16.04 10.66
CA CYS A 281 8.84 16.34 10.09
C CYS A 281 8.78 15.84 8.65
N ALA A 282 7.58 15.75 8.08
CA ALA A 282 7.39 15.52 6.65
C ALA A 282 7.90 16.74 5.83
N PRO A 283 8.28 16.58 4.54
CA PRO A 283 8.82 17.65 3.71
C PRO A 283 7.87 18.86 3.63
N SER A 284 8.32 20.04 4.09
CA SER A 284 7.47 21.24 4.25
C SER A 284 6.79 21.68 2.95
N ILE A 285 7.55 21.81 1.88
CA ILE A 285 7.07 22.22 0.55
C ILE A 285 5.98 21.27 0.04
N ALA A 286 6.21 19.96 0.19
CA ALA A 286 5.28 18.95 -0.28
C ALA A 286 3.94 18.98 0.49
N GLN A 287 3.94 19.39 1.76
CA GLN A 287 2.72 19.53 2.55
C GLN A 287 1.77 20.57 1.94
N HIS A 288 2.31 21.69 1.42
CA HIS A 288 1.51 22.72 0.74
C HIS A 288 0.89 22.19 -0.55
N GLY A 289 1.64 21.41 -1.33
CA GLY A 289 1.10 20.72 -2.50
C GLY A 289 -0.01 19.72 -2.14
N CYS A 290 0.11 19.02 -1.01
CA CYS A 290 -0.90 18.06 -0.54
C CYS A 290 -2.22 18.73 -0.14
N ILE A 291 -2.20 19.99 0.35
CA ILE A 291 -3.42 20.76 0.59
C ILE A 291 -4.22 20.92 -0.72
N ALA A 292 -3.53 21.32 -1.80
CA ALA A 292 -4.16 21.49 -3.11
C ALA A 292 -4.59 20.13 -3.73
N ALA A 293 -3.84 19.05 -3.45
CA ALA A 293 -4.14 17.72 -3.95
C ALA A 293 -5.54 17.24 -3.52
N MET A 294 -5.96 17.54 -2.31
CA MET A 294 -7.26 17.11 -1.77
C MET A 294 -8.47 17.72 -2.50
N ASP A 295 -8.27 18.77 -3.31
CA ASP A 295 -9.33 19.38 -4.13
C ASP A 295 -9.34 18.87 -5.57
N VAL A 296 -8.40 18.01 -5.95
CA VAL A 296 -8.29 17.47 -7.31
C VAL A 296 -9.13 16.20 -7.48
N ASP A 297 -10.06 16.22 -8.42
CA ASP A 297 -10.81 15.03 -8.81
C ASP A 297 -9.95 14.08 -9.66
N MET A 298 -9.67 12.90 -9.11
CA MET A 298 -8.90 11.85 -9.79
C MET A 298 -9.78 10.77 -10.44
N GLN A 299 -11.10 10.85 -10.36
CA GLN A 299 -12.00 9.83 -10.93
C GLN A 299 -11.82 9.63 -12.45
N PRO A 300 -11.58 10.67 -13.28
CA PRO A 300 -11.26 10.45 -14.71
C PRO A 300 -9.98 9.63 -14.94
N THR A 301 -9.01 9.74 -14.03
CA THR A 301 -7.78 8.94 -14.08
C THR A 301 -8.04 7.50 -13.63
N VAL A 302 -8.77 7.31 -12.53
CA VAL A 302 -9.16 5.99 -12.03
C VAL A 302 -9.94 5.20 -13.08
N ALA A 303 -10.87 5.84 -13.80
CA ALA A 303 -11.64 5.23 -14.89
C ALA A 303 -10.73 4.70 -16.03
N LYS A 304 -9.65 5.42 -16.39
CA LYS A 304 -8.66 4.93 -17.37
C LYS A 304 -7.92 3.69 -16.86
N TYR A 305 -7.56 3.68 -15.58
CA TYR A 305 -6.92 2.51 -14.98
C TYR A 305 -7.84 1.29 -14.94
N LYS A 306 -9.14 1.49 -14.71
CA LYS A 306 -10.14 0.43 -14.83
C LYS A 306 -10.16 -0.17 -16.24
N GLN A 307 -10.16 0.66 -17.29
CA GLN A 307 -10.12 0.19 -18.69
C GLN A 307 -8.86 -0.65 -18.97
N ARG A 308 -7.69 -0.21 -18.47
CA ARG A 308 -6.42 -0.97 -18.60
C ARG A 308 -6.48 -2.30 -17.85
N ARG A 309 -7.06 -2.32 -16.64
CA ARG A 309 -7.32 -3.54 -15.89
C ARG A 309 -8.18 -4.50 -16.68
N ASP A 310 -9.33 -4.02 -17.18
CA ASP A 310 -10.29 -4.84 -17.91
C ASP A 310 -9.65 -5.49 -19.14
N HIS A 311 -8.88 -4.74 -19.91
CA HIS A 311 -8.15 -5.23 -21.08
C HIS A 311 -7.15 -6.34 -20.72
N LEU A 312 -6.36 -6.15 -19.66
CA LEU A 312 -5.41 -7.16 -19.19
C LEU A 312 -6.11 -8.40 -18.63
N VAL A 313 -7.17 -8.23 -17.85
CA VAL A 313 -7.94 -9.33 -17.26
C VAL A 313 -8.58 -10.18 -18.36
N GLU A 314 -9.19 -9.56 -19.38
CA GLU A 314 -9.78 -10.26 -20.52
C GLU A 314 -8.73 -11.10 -21.27
N ALA A 315 -7.56 -10.53 -21.50
CA ALA A 315 -6.47 -11.24 -22.16
C ALA A 315 -5.94 -12.42 -21.31
N LEU A 316 -5.63 -12.17 -20.04
CA LEU A 316 -5.03 -13.18 -19.15
C LEU A 316 -5.95 -14.36 -18.86
N ARG A 317 -7.26 -14.15 -18.78
CA ARG A 317 -8.26 -15.22 -18.56
C ARG A 317 -8.27 -16.30 -19.64
N GLN A 318 -7.70 -16.03 -20.79
CA GLN A 318 -7.55 -17.03 -21.87
C GLN A 318 -6.46 -18.07 -21.53
N TRP A 319 -5.54 -17.76 -20.62
CA TRP A 319 -4.36 -18.55 -20.35
C TRP A 319 -4.22 -19.00 -18.89
N THR A 320 -4.75 -18.23 -17.94
CA THR A 320 -4.53 -18.49 -16.52
C THR A 320 -5.64 -17.93 -15.65
N ASP A 321 -5.72 -18.44 -14.43
CA ASP A 321 -6.58 -17.88 -13.40
C ASP A 321 -6.03 -16.54 -12.93
N VAL A 322 -6.92 -15.55 -12.85
CA VAL A 322 -6.61 -14.21 -12.35
C VAL A 322 -7.73 -13.69 -11.48
N ALA A 323 -7.41 -13.33 -10.25
CA ALA A 323 -8.30 -12.58 -9.40
C ALA A 323 -8.47 -11.17 -9.98
N VAL A 324 -9.73 -10.71 -10.13
CA VAL A 324 -10.01 -9.39 -10.67
C VAL A 324 -9.73 -8.34 -9.60
N PRO A 325 -8.83 -7.37 -9.86
CA PRO A 325 -8.58 -6.29 -8.93
C PRO A 325 -9.81 -5.39 -8.73
N GLY A 326 -10.17 -5.13 -7.48
CA GLY A 326 -11.18 -4.13 -7.11
C GLY A 326 -10.60 -2.72 -7.01
N GLY A 327 -9.27 -2.60 -7.01
CA GLY A 327 -8.57 -1.34 -6.94
C GLY A 327 -7.07 -1.47 -7.16
N ALA A 328 -6.31 -0.44 -6.77
CA ALA A 328 -4.89 -0.28 -7.05
C ALA A 328 -4.59 -0.35 -8.57
N PHE A 329 -3.40 -0.78 -8.96
CA PHE A 329 -3.03 -0.92 -10.37
C PHE A 329 -2.14 -2.15 -10.60
N TYR A 330 -2.49 -3.27 -9.93
CA TYR A 330 -1.77 -4.53 -10.01
C TYR A 330 -2.69 -5.70 -10.32
N LEU A 331 -2.12 -6.69 -11.01
CA LEU A 331 -2.64 -8.03 -11.20
C LEU A 331 -1.63 -9.03 -10.67
N PHE A 332 -2.11 -10.13 -10.13
CA PHE A 332 -1.27 -11.19 -9.60
C PHE A 332 -1.68 -12.56 -10.18
N PRO A 333 -1.51 -12.75 -11.51
CA PRO A 333 -1.89 -13.98 -12.19
C PRO A 333 -0.98 -15.14 -11.82
N ARG A 334 -1.53 -16.35 -11.91
CA ARG A 334 -0.77 -17.59 -11.72
C ARG A 334 0.14 -17.84 -12.93
N ALA A 335 1.38 -18.25 -12.67
CA ALA A 335 2.28 -18.75 -13.69
C ALA A 335 1.77 -20.09 -14.26
N PRO A 336 2.16 -20.47 -15.49
CA PRO A 336 1.77 -21.74 -16.07
C PRO A 336 2.11 -22.93 -15.18
N GLU A 337 1.32 -23.99 -15.28
CA GLU A 337 1.55 -25.20 -14.49
C GLU A 337 2.93 -25.82 -14.81
N GLY A 338 3.63 -26.25 -13.78
CA GLY A 338 4.95 -26.88 -13.91
C GLY A 338 6.15 -25.93 -13.90
N ILE A 339 5.94 -24.59 -13.87
CA ILE A 339 7.04 -23.63 -13.70
C ILE A 339 6.77 -22.67 -12.54
N THR A 340 7.85 -22.16 -11.94
CA THR A 340 7.75 -21.16 -10.87
C THR A 340 7.50 -19.75 -11.46
N GLY A 341 6.93 -18.85 -10.65
CA GLY A 341 6.80 -17.45 -11.01
C GLY A 341 8.13 -16.80 -11.37
N THR A 342 9.20 -17.16 -10.65
CA THR A 342 10.57 -16.69 -10.97
C THR A 342 11.03 -17.17 -12.34
N ALA A 343 10.91 -18.46 -12.65
CA ALA A 343 11.32 -18.99 -13.94
C ALA A 343 10.47 -18.42 -15.10
N PHE A 344 9.19 -18.16 -14.87
CA PHE A 344 8.34 -17.49 -15.86
C PHE A 344 8.80 -16.06 -16.13
N VAL A 345 9.11 -15.32 -15.07
CA VAL A 345 9.60 -13.93 -15.20
C VAL A 345 10.96 -13.87 -15.88
N GLU A 346 11.86 -14.82 -15.65
CA GLU A 346 13.15 -14.90 -16.35
C GLU A 346 12.94 -15.05 -17.87
N ARG A 347 12.01 -15.91 -18.32
CA ARG A 347 11.62 -16.04 -19.74
C ARG A 347 10.98 -14.76 -20.28
N ALA A 348 10.19 -14.05 -19.47
CA ALA A 348 9.61 -12.76 -19.86
C ALA A 348 10.70 -11.70 -20.09
N ILE A 349 11.70 -11.64 -19.22
CA ILE A 349 12.84 -10.72 -19.36
C ILE A 349 13.63 -11.00 -20.65
N GLU A 350 13.83 -12.26 -21.05
CA GLU A 350 14.46 -12.61 -22.33
C GLU A 350 13.70 -12.04 -23.54
N ARG A 351 12.37 -11.87 -23.40
CA ARG A 351 11.49 -11.22 -24.38
C ARG A 351 11.31 -9.72 -24.13
N LYS A 352 12.17 -9.11 -23.30
CA LYS A 352 12.14 -7.69 -22.92
C LYS A 352 10.88 -7.26 -22.15
N LEU A 353 10.11 -8.19 -21.61
CA LEU A 353 8.96 -7.90 -20.76
C LEU A 353 9.38 -7.94 -19.28
N LEU A 354 9.18 -6.82 -18.59
CA LEU A 354 9.47 -6.69 -17.17
C LEU A 354 8.18 -6.82 -16.35
N VAL A 355 8.10 -7.86 -15.58
CA VAL A 355 7.09 -8.15 -14.53
C VAL A 355 7.82 -8.62 -13.27
N ILE A 356 7.13 -8.77 -12.15
CA ILE A 356 7.79 -9.11 -10.87
C ILE A 356 7.46 -10.54 -10.45
N PRO A 357 8.44 -11.38 -10.08
CA PRO A 357 8.19 -12.72 -9.56
C PRO A 357 7.35 -12.70 -8.28
N GLY A 358 6.43 -13.65 -8.15
CA GLY A 358 5.55 -13.78 -6.99
C GLY A 358 6.29 -14.08 -5.69
N GLY A 359 7.39 -14.81 -5.75
CA GLY A 359 8.23 -15.13 -4.59
C GLY A 359 8.81 -13.90 -3.87
N ILE A 360 8.72 -12.69 -4.47
CA ILE A 360 9.06 -11.43 -3.79
C ILE A 360 7.94 -10.99 -2.82
N PHE A 361 6.71 -11.40 -3.06
CA PHE A 361 5.51 -10.99 -2.32
C PHE A 361 4.89 -12.12 -1.51
N SER A 362 5.42 -13.34 -1.61
CA SER A 362 4.85 -14.55 -1.01
C SER A 362 5.93 -15.58 -0.74
N GLU A 363 5.66 -16.49 0.19
CA GLU A 363 6.46 -17.71 0.31
C GLU A 363 6.21 -18.70 -0.84
N ARG A 364 5.13 -18.48 -1.61
CA ARG A 364 4.78 -19.29 -2.79
C ARG A 364 5.28 -18.61 -4.06
N ASP A 365 6.13 -19.30 -4.81
CA ASP A 365 6.62 -18.83 -6.11
C ASP A 365 5.77 -19.39 -7.26
N THR A 366 4.45 -19.16 -7.19
CA THR A 366 3.47 -19.70 -8.14
C THR A 366 2.79 -18.64 -8.99
N HIS A 367 3.03 -17.36 -8.73
CA HIS A 367 2.40 -16.21 -9.37
C HIS A 367 3.45 -15.20 -9.82
N PHE A 368 3.01 -14.16 -10.51
CA PHE A 368 3.83 -13.00 -10.83
C PHE A 368 2.97 -11.74 -10.82
N ARG A 369 3.58 -10.59 -10.53
CA ARG A 369 2.85 -9.32 -10.48
C ARG A 369 3.02 -8.55 -11.79
N ILE A 370 1.92 -8.09 -12.35
CA ILE A 370 1.83 -7.12 -13.45
C ILE A 370 1.35 -5.80 -12.87
N SER A 371 1.98 -4.69 -13.26
CA SER A 371 1.44 -3.35 -13.05
C SER A 371 0.83 -2.82 -14.34
N PHE A 372 -0.41 -2.35 -14.28
CA PHE A 372 -1.04 -1.67 -15.41
C PHE A 372 -0.96 -0.13 -15.33
N ALA A 373 -0.08 0.38 -14.44
CA ALA A 373 0.37 1.77 -14.47
C ALA A 373 1.41 1.95 -15.58
N ALA A 374 0.98 1.76 -16.82
CA ALA A 374 1.81 1.81 -18.04
C ALA A 374 0.99 2.33 -19.21
N SER A 375 1.66 2.78 -20.27
CA SER A 375 0.97 3.21 -21.50
C SER A 375 0.18 2.06 -22.15
N GLU A 376 -0.87 2.41 -22.87
CA GLU A 376 -1.69 1.42 -23.61
C GLU A 376 -0.85 0.60 -24.61
N ASP A 377 0.16 1.22 -25.24
CA ASP A 377 1.11 0.54 -26.12
C ASP A 377 1.92 -0.52 -25.34
N ASN A 378 2.47 -0.17 -24.18
CA ASN A 378 3.19 -1.14 -23.36
C ASN A 378 2.29 -2.29 -22.87
N ILE A 379 1.03 -1.99 -22.55
CA ILE A 379 0.06 -3.01 -22.14
C ILE A 379 -0.23 -3.96 -23.31
N ALA A 380 -0.52 -3.43 -24.51
CA ALA A 380 -0.81 -4.24 -25.69
C ALA A 380 0.37 -5.15 -26.06
N ARG A 381 1.58 -4.59 -26.16
CA ARG A 381 2.80 -5.36 -26.41
C ARG A 381 3.09 -6.39 -25.33
N GLY A 382 2.81 -6.04 -24.07
CA GLY A 382 2.94 -6.97 -22.94
C GLY A 382 1.99 -8.16 -23.06
N ILE A 383 0.74 -7.94 -23.46
CA ILE A 383 -0.25 -8.99 -23.72
C ILE A 383 0.23 -9.93 -24.82
N GLU A 384 0.78 -9.42 -25.95
CA GLU A 384 1.32 -10.25 -27.03
C GLU A 384 2.44 -11.18 -26.52
N VAL A 385 3.41 -10.62 -25.77
CA VAL A 385 4.52 -11.40 -25.21
C VAL A 385 4.03 -12.44 -24.20
N LEU A 386 3.05 -12.08 -23.35
CA LEU A 386 2.46 -13.02 -22.39
C LEU A 386 1.75 -14.17 -23.11
N GLY A 387 0.97 -13.87 -24.18
CA GLY A 387 0.30 -14.88 -25.00
C GLY A 387 1.28 -15.89 -25.61
N ASP A 388 2.39 -15.41 -26.17
CA ASP A 388 3.46 -16.27 -26.69
C ASP A 388 4.08 -17.14 -25.61
N LEU A 389 4.32 -16.58 -24.41
CA LEU A 389 4.91 -17.31 -23.29
C LEU A 389 3.99 -18.40 -22.75
N PHE A 390 2.69 -18.13 -22.62
CA PHE A 390 1.71 -19.11 -22.17
C PHE A 390 1.46 -20.21 -23.22
N SER A 391 1.55 -19.89 -24.51
CA SER A 391 1.35 -20.84 -25.61
C SER A 391 2.57 -21.71 -25.91
N GLY A 392 3.75 -21.30 -25.49
CA GLY A 392 5.03 -21.99 -25.75
C GLY A 392 5.50 -22.89 -24.60
N ILE A 393 4.67 -23.09 -23.60
CA ILE A 393 4.88 -23.96 -22.44
C ILE A 393 3.89 -25.13 -22.51
#